data_4eb6919f09f353128b4b5f5037b59c81
#
_entry.id   4eb6919f09f353128b4b5f5037b59c81
#
_cell.length_a   1.000
_cell.length_b   1.000
_cell.length_c   1.000
_cell.angle_alpha   90.00
_cell.angle_beta   90.00
_cell.angle_gamma   90.00
#
_symmetry.space_group_name_H-M   'P 1'
#
loop_
_entity.id
_entity.type
_entity.pdbx_description
1 polymer ?
#
loop_
_entity_poly.entity_id
_entity_poly.type
_entity_poly.pdbx_seq_one_letter_code
_entity_poly.pdbx_strand_id
1 'polypeptide(L)'
;AEGSPLRSLVTGGVRGAVSVVLWGPPGTGKTTLATLVSRESGRVFTELSAVTAGVKDVRAVIDDARERLRLHDLGTVLFVDEVHRFSKSQQDALLPAVENGWVTLIAATTENPSFSVIAPLLSRSIVVTLQPLTDEGLETVIRRAISHERGLADEVSVTDEAIAYLVRVSAGDARRGLTALDAAWA
;
A
#
# COMPACT_ATOMS: atom_id res chain seq x y z
N ALA A 1 -2.57 -18.13 -1.61
CA ALA A 1 -3.67 -18.83 -2.29
C ALA A 1 -3.61 -18.50 -3.78
N GLU A 2 -3.62 -19.51 -4.65
CA GLU A 2 -3.81 -19.37 -6.10
C GLU A 2 -5.18 -18.72 -6.33
N GLY A 3 -5.22 -17.57 -7.05
CA GLY A 3 -6.46 -16.82 -7.31
C GLY A 3 -6.66 -15.55 -6.47
N SER A 4 -5.69 -15.12 -5.67
CA SER A 4 -5.80 -13.83 -4.97
C SER A 4 -5.82 -12.66 -5.98
N PRO A 5 -6.75 -11.67 -5.83
CA PRO A 5 -6.78 -10.46 -6.67
C PRO A 5 -5.44 -9.73 -6.73
N LEU A 6 -4.66 -9.77 -5.65
CA LEU A 6 -3.32 -9.18 -5.60
C LEU A 6 -2.32 -9.93 -6.49
N ARG A 7 -2.48 -11.24 -6.69
CA ARG A 7 -1.61 -12.00 -7.58
C ARG A 7 -1.85 -11.65 -9.06
N SER A 8 -3.09 -11.39 -9.45
CA SER A 8 -3.40 -10.94 -10.82
C SER A 8 -2.81 -9.57 -11.14
N LEU A 9 -2.58 -8.70 -10.14
CA LEU A 9 -1.86 -7.44 -10.33
C LEU A 9 -0.38 -7.64 -10.68
N VAL A 10 0.23 -8.70 -10.13
CA VAL A 10 1.63 -9.04 -10.39
C VAL A 10 1.79 -9.74 -11.73
N THR A 11 0.90 -10.67 -12.05
CA THR A 11 1.00 -11.51 -13.25
C THR A 11 0.37 -10.90 -14.50
N GLY A 12 -0.48 -9.90 -14.34
CA GLY A 12 -1.08 -9.14 -15.44
C GLY A 12 -0.01 -8.32 -16.19
N GLY A 13 0.04 -8.41 -17.52
CA GLY A 13 0.94 -7.61 -18.36
C GLY A 13 0.73 -6.09 -18.14
N VAL A 14 1.62 -5.28 -18.72
CA VAL A 14 1.64 -3.81 -18.59
C VAL A 14 0.27 -3.16 -18.87
N ARG A 15 -0.47 -3.73 -19.82
CA ARG A 15 -1.84 -3.32 -20.18
C ARG A 15 -2.84 -4.33 -19.62
N GLY A 16 -3.64 -3.94 -18.65
CA GLY A 16 -4.75 -4.75 -18.13
C GLY A 16 -4.68 -5.09 -16.64
N ALA A 17 -3.79 -4.48 -15.89
CA ALA A 17 -3.82 -4.62 -14.43
C ALA A 17 -5.05 -3.91 -13.86
N VAL A 18 -5.81 -4.64 -13.10
CA VAL A 18 -7.01 -4.12 -12.41
C VAL A 18 -6.57 -3.22 -11.26
N SER A 19 -7.18 -2.05 -11.11
CA SER A 19 -6.96 -1.19 -9.96
C SER A 19 -7.50 -1.83 -8.67
N VAL A 20 -6.92 -1.45 -7.53
CA VAL A 20 -7.28 -2.02 -6.23
C VAL A 20 -7.48 -0.92 -5.20
N VAL A 21 -8.49 -1.09 -4.36
CA VAL A 21 -8.68 -0.31 -3.14
C VAL A 21 -8.37 -1.21 -1.95
N LEU A 22 -7.30 -0.90 -1.22
CA LEU A 22 -6.90 -1.58 0.02
C LEU A 22 -7.60 -0.90 1.19
N TRP A 23 -8.55 -1.58 1.79
CA TRP A 23 -9.29 -1.10 2.95
C TRP A 23 -8.90 -1.88 4.20
N GLY A 24 -8.59 -1.18 5.28
CA GLY A 24 -8.29 -1.81 6.57
C GLY A 24 -7.63 -0.85 7.55
N PRO A 25 -7.49 -1.26 8.81
CA PRO A 25 -6.92 -0.44 9.87
C PRO A 25 -5.44 -0.08 9.58
N PRO A 26 -4.87 0.92 10.28
CA PRO A 26 -3.47 1.26 10.15
C PRO A 26 -2.57 0.06 10.52
N GLY A 27 -1.32 0.08 10.06
CA GLY A 27 -0.34 -0.95 10.38
C GLY A 27 -0.55 -2.34 9.75
N THR A 28 -1.56 -2.52 8.88
CA THR A 28 -1.85 -3.79 8.19
C THR A 28 -1.00 -4.02 6.92
N GLY A 29 -0.06 -3.13 6.61
CA GLY A 29 0.87 -3.31 5.49
C GLY A 29 0.36 -2.85 4.12
N LYS A 30 -0.63 -1.95 4.03
CA LYS A 30 -1.17 -1.44 2.75
C LYS A 30 -0.09 -0.90 1.82
N THR A 31 0.76 -0.01 2.31
CA THR A 31 1.89 0.56 1.54
C THR A 31 2.91 -0.51 1.15
N THR A 32 3.21 -1.43 2.07
CA THR A 32 4.13 -2.55 1.82
C THR A 32 3.62 -3.45 0.68
N LEU A 33 2.32 -3.76 0.68
CA LEU A 33 1.70 -4.54 -0.40
C LEU A 33 1.78 -3.83 -1.74
N ALA A 34 1.51 -2.51 -1.78
CA ALA A 34 1.60 -1.72 -3.01
C ALA A 34 3.04 -1.71 -3.57
N THR A 35 4.03 -1.53 -2.70
CA THR A 35 5.45 -1.58 -3.07
C THR A 35 5.86 -2.96 -3.61
N LEU A 36 5.41 -4.05 -2.97
CA LEU A 36 5.66 -5.41 -3.44
C LEU A 36 5.05 -5.67 -4.82
N VAL A 37 3.79 -5.27 -5.04
CA VAL A 37 3.13 -5.38 -6.34
C VAL A 37 3.92 -4.66 -7.43
N SER A 38 4.40 -3.45 -7.15
CA SER A 38 5.22 -2.68 -8.10
C SER A 38 6.51 -3.42 -8.46
N ARG A 39 7.25 -3.88 -7.45
CA ARG A 39 8.52 -4.60 -7.65
C ARG A 39 8.35 -5.88 -8.46
N GLU A 40 7.39 -6.72 -8.07
CA GLU A 40 7.14 -8.01 -8.72
C GLU A 40 6.59 -7.87 -10.15
N SER A 41 5.86 -6.77 -10.42
CA SER A 41 5.32 -6.49 -11.77
C SER A 41 6.30 -5.74 -12.68
N GLY A 42 7.46 -5.33 -12.19
CA GLY A 42 8.45 -4.54 -12.95
C GLY A 42 7.97 -3.13 -13.31
N ARG A 43 6.96 -2.59 -12.60
CA ARG A 43 6.41 -1.26 -12.85
C ARG A 43 7.07 -0.23 -11.94
N VAL A 44 7.08 1.03 -12.39
CA VAL A 44 7.55 2.15 -11.56
C VAL A 44 6.55 2.42 -10.44
N PHE A 45 7.04 2.50 -9.21
CA PHE A 45 6.24 2.89 -8.06
C PHE A 45 6.22 4.41 -7.93
N THR A 46 5.03 4.99 -7.90
CA THR A 46 4.84 6.41 -7.61
C THR A 46 3.80 6.54 -6.50
N GLU A 47 4.14 7.28 -5.47
CA GLU A 47 3.30 7.48 -4.29
C GLU A 47 2.76 8.92 -4.26
N LEU A 48 1.47 9.05 -3.97
CA LEU A 48 0.82 10.30 -3.64
C LEU A 48 0.17 10.19 -2.25
N SER A 49 0.50 11.13 -1.38
CA SER A 49 -0.23 11.29 -0.12
C SER A 49 -1.42 12.21 -0.34
N ALA A 50 -2.62 11.71 -0.08
CA ALA A 50 -3.84 12.52 -0.20
C ALA A 50 -3.92 13.66 0.83
N VAL A 51 -3.03 13.67 1.82
CA VAL A 51 -2.94 14.76 2.81
C VAL A 51 -2.25 16.00 2.22
N THR A 52 -1.27 15.81 1.33
CA THR A 52 -0.42 16.90 0.82
C THR A 52 -0.60 17.19 -0.67
N ALA A 53 -1.01 16.21 -1.46
CA ALA A 53 -1.11 16.35 -2.91
C ALA A 53 -2.35 17.16 -3.33
N GLY A 54 -2.15 18.12 -4.22
CA GLY A 54 -3.22 18.86 -4.90
C GLY A 54 -3.60 18.25 -6.26
N VAL A 55 -4.63 18.80 -6.93
CA VAL A 55 -5.03 18.35 -8.29
C VAL A 55 -3.90 18.50 -9.30
N LYS A 56 -3.02 19.51 -9.13
CA LYS A 56 -1.85 19.70 -10.00
C LYS A 56 -0.85 18.56 -9.87
N ASP A 57 -0.60 18.09 -8.65
CA ASP A 57 0.32 17.00 -8.37
C ASP A 57 -0.21 15.69 -8.94
N VAL A 58 -1.51 15.43 -8.81
CA VAL A 58 -2.18 14.28 -9.42
C VAL A 58 -1.98 14.28 -10.94
N ARG A 59 -2.21 15.43 -11.60
CA ARG A 59 -2.05 15.54 -13.06
C ARG A 59 -0.61 15.36 -13.50
N ALA A 60 0.36 15.97 -12.80
CA ALA A 60 1.77 15.83 -13.13
C ALA A 60 2.21 14.36 -13.11
N VAL A 61 1.84 13.60 -12.06
CA VAL A 61 2.14 12.17 -11.95
C VAL A 61 1.48 11.36 -13.06
N ILE A 62 0.27 11.71 -13.46
CA ILE A 62 -0.44 11.05 -14.57
C ILE A 62 0.26 11.33 -15.91
N ASP A 63 0.67 12.57 -16.16
CA ASP A 63 1.37 12.95 -17.39
C ASP A 63 2.71 12.23 -17.48
N ASP A 64 3.48 12.16 -16.40
CA ASP A 64 4.74 11.40 -16.34
C ASP A 64 4.53 9.90 -16.57
N ALA A 65 3.48 9.32 -15.99
CA ALA A 65 3.14 7.90 -16.18
C ALA A 65 2.76 7.60 -17.63
N ARG A 66 1.95 8.49 -18.24
CA ARG A 66 1.54 8.39 -19.65
C ARG A 66 2.75 8.49 -20.59
N GLU A 67 3.66 9.44 -20.35
CA GLU A 67 4.87 9.63 -21.14
C GLU A 67 5.81 8.42 -21.00
N ARG A 68 6.03 7.93 -19.80
CA ARG A 68 6.83 6.73 -19.52
C ARG A 68 6.30 5.50 -20.24
N LEU A 69 4.97 5.30 -20.19
CA LEU A 69 4.33 4.19 -20.91
C LEU A 69 4.51 4.32 -22.42
N ARG A 70 4.36 5.55 -22.96
CA ARG A 70 4.48 5.82 -24.39
C ARG A 70 5.91 5.64 -24.92
N LEU A 71 6.93 6.10 -24.18
CA LEU A 71 8.33 6.11 -24.61
C LEU A 71 9.07 4.81 -24.33
N HIS A 72 8.71 4.13 -23.23
CA HIS A 72 9.49 3.02 -22.70
C HIS A 72 8.69 1.73 -22.53
N ASP A 73 7.38 1.73 -22.85
CA ASP A 73 6.44 0.63 -22.57
C ASP A 73 6.49 0.19 -21.07
N LEU A 74 6.81 1.15 -20.18
CA LEU A 74 7.00 0.92 -18.77
C LEU A 74 5.80 1.43 -17.98
N GLY A 75 5.04 0.51 -17.39
CA GLY A 75 3.84 0.82 -16.59
C GLY A 75 4.17 1.49 -15.26
N THR A 76 3.18 2.14 -14.69
CA THR A 76 3.28 2.79 -13.37
C THR A 76 2.24 2.20 -12.41
N VAL A 77 2.66 1.82 -11.21
CA VAL A 77 1.79 1.62 -10.06
C VAL A 77 1.68 2.96 -9.34
N LEU A 78 0.51 3.56 -9.38
CA LEU A 78 0.21 4.77 -8.63
C LEU A 78 -0.43 4.37 -7.30
N PHE A 79 0.31 4.56 -6.21
CA PHE A 79 -0.19 4.35 -4.86
C PHE A 79 -0.71 5.68 -4.30
N VAL A 80 -1.99 5.69 -3.89
CA VAL A 80 -2.61 6.84 -3.23
C VAL A 80 -2.93 6.45 -1.80
N ASP A 81 -2.14 6.97 -0.85
CA ASP A 81 -2.39 6.75 0.57
C ASP A 81 -3.47 7.70 1.10
N GLU A 82 -4.30 7.18 2.01
CA GLU A 82 -5.41 7.92 2.63
C GLU A 82 -6.37 8.54 1.59
N VAL A 83 -6.74 7.78 0.54
CA VAL A 83 -7.56 8.29 -0.60
C VAL A 83 -8.87 8.95 -0.16
N HIS A 84 -9.40 8.62 1.01
CA HIS A 84 -10.58 9.25 1.59
C HIS A 84 -10.40 10.75 1.88
N ARG A 85 -9.15 11.24 1.93
CA ARG A 85 -8.83 12.67 2.08
C ARG A 85 -8.81 13.42 0.76
N PHE A 86 -8.81 12.73 -0.37
CA PHE A 86 -8.95 13.37 -1.66
C PHE A 86 -10.37 13.92 -1.84
N SER A 87 -10.48 15.17 -2.28
CA SER A 87 -11.72 15.74 -2.78
C SER A 87 -12.24 14.97 -4.00
N LYS A 88 -13.52 15.11 -4.32
CA LYS A 88 -14.09 14.51 -5.53
C LYS A 88 -13.31 14.91 -6.78
N SER A 89 -12.92 16.19 -6.92
CA SER A 89 -12.16 16.68 -8.08
C SER A 89 -10.78 16.05 -8.21
N GLN A 90 -10.12 15.68 -7.09
CA GLN A 90 -8.84 14.98 -7.12
C GLN A 90 -9.04 13.51 -7.52
N GLN A 91 -10.09 12.89 -7.03
CA GLN A 91 -10.43 11.52 -7.42
C GLN A 91 -10.88 11.45 -8.89
N ASP A 92 -11.68 12.42 -9.37
CA ASP A 92 -12.08 12.53 -10.77
C ASP A 92 -10.87 12.69 -11.70
N ALA A 93 -9.82 13.38 -11.25
CA ALA A 93 -8.59 13.55 -12.02
C ALA A 93 -7.85 12.23 -12.27
N LEU A 94 -8.05 11.21 -11.43
CA LEU A 94 -7.46 9.86 -11.59
C LEU A 94 -8.17 9.02 -12.67
N LEU A 95 -9.45 9.28 -12.94
CA LEU A 95 -10.28 8.45 -13.83
C LEU A 95 -9.68 8.24 -15.22
N PRO A 96 -9.22 9.27 -15.96
CA PRO A 96 -8.67 9.08 -17.29
C PRO A 96 -7.43 8.17 -17.28
N ALA A 97 -6.61 8.25 -16.24
CA ALA A 97 -5.40 7.45 -16.12
C ALA A 97 -5.69 5.98 -15.85
N VAL A 98 -6.73 5.70 -15.06
CA VAL A 98 -7.21 4.33 -14.79
C VAL A 98 -7.91 3.76 -16.02
N GLU A 99 -8.80 4.54 -16.66
CA GLU A 99 -9.57 4.11 -17.83
C GLU A 99 -8.70 3.78 -19.04
N ASN A 100 -7.66 4.58 -19.26
CA ASN A 100 -6.73 4.38 -20.38
C ASN A 100 -5.56 3.43 -20.03
N GLY A 101 -5.49 2.93 -18.80
CA GLY A 101 -4.43 2.02 -18.35
C GLY A 101 -3.05 2.68 -18.28
N TRP A 102 -2.97 4.02 -18.13
CA TRP A 102 -1.69 4.73 -17.96
C TRP A 102 -1.08 4.44 -16.61
N VAL A 103 -1.94 4.21 -15.62
CA VAL A 103 -1.54 3.76 -14.28
C VAL A 103 -2.34 2.54 -13.83
N THR A 104 -1.73 1.71 -13.00
CA THR A 104 -2.44 0.76 -12.14
C THR A 104 -2.62 1.44 -10.79
N LEU A 105 -3.85 1.82 -10.45
CA LEU A 105 -4.14 2.49 -9.19
C LEU A 105 -4.19 1.46 -8.05
N ILE A 106 -3.45 1.73 -6.98
CA ILE A 106 -3.61 1.08 -5.68
C ILE A 106 -3.95 2.18 -4.68
N ALA A 107 -5.21 2.31 -4.33
CA ALA A 107 -5.65 3.28 -3.34
C ALA A 107 -5.73 2.62 -1.96
N ALA A 108 -5.26 3.30 -0.91
CA ALA A 108 -5.36 2.83 0.47
C ALA A 108 -6.28 3.73 1.28
N THR A 109 -7.08 3.13 2.15
CA THR A 109 -7.98 3.85 3.05
C THR A 109 -8.23 3.08 4.34
N THR A 110 -8.44 3.82 5.43
CA THR A 110 -8.95 3.28 6.70
C THR A 110 -10.46 3.41 6.81
N GLU A 111 -11.09 4.22 5.96
CA GLU A 111 -12.55 4.42 5.92
C GLU A 111 -13.22 3.46 4.94
N ASN A 112 -14.53 3.23 5.13
CA ASN A 112 -15.29 2.39 4.21
C ASN A 112 -15.28 3.00 2.79
N PRO A 113 -14.73 2.28 1.79
CA PRO A 113 -14.60 2.79 0.42
C PRO A 113 -15.91 3.21 -0.22
N SER A 114 -17.03 2.59 0.16
CA SER A 114 -18.34 2.91 -0.40
C SER A 114 -18.80 4.34 -0.10
N PHE A 115 -18.21 4.98 0.92
CA PHE A 115 -18.52 6.36 1.30
C PHE A 115 -17.41 7.35 0.95
N SER A 116 -16.18 6.87 0.82
CA SER A 116 -14.99 7.72 0.70
C SER A 116 -14.36 7.72 -0.70
N VAL A 117 -14.71 6.74 -1.54
CA VAL A 117 -14.22 6.65 -2.92
C VAL A 117 -15.38 6.84 -3.90
N ILE A 118 -15.17 7.64 -4.94
CA ILE A 118 -16.21 7.90 -5.93
C ILE A 118 -16.59 6.61 -6.69
N ALA A 119 -17.87 6.46 -6.99
CA ALA A 119 -18.41 5.28 -7.65
C ALA A 119 -17.70 4.91 -8.98
N PRO A 120 -17.30 5.86 -9.84
CA PRO A 120 -16.55 5.53 -11.06
C PRO A 120 -15.21 4.87 -10.82
N LEU A 121 -14.47 5.22 -9.76
CA LEU A 121 -13.22 4.56 -9.40
C LEU A 121 -13.48 3.18 -8.78
N LEU A 122 -14.49 3.08 -7.89
CA LEU A 122 -14.86 1.79 -7.28
C LEU A 122 -15.29 0.76 -8.33
N SER A 123 -16.07 1.15 -9.33
CA SER A 123 -16.53 0.24 -10.38
C SER A 123 -15.40 -0.33 -11.25
N ARG A 124 -14.23 0.29 -11.21
CA ARG A 124 -13.02 -0.11 -11.94
C ARG A 124 -11.95 -0.72 -11.04
N SER A 125 -12.26 -0.94 -9.78
CA SER A 125 -11.32 -1.41 -8.78
C SER A 125 -11.84 -2.64 -8.06
N ILE A 126 -10.92 -3.51 -7.63
CA ILE A 126 -11.24 -4.57 -6.68
C ILE A 126 -11.01 -4.03 -5.27
N VAL A 127 -12.00 -4.16 -4.40
CA VAL A 127 -11.83 -3.83 -2.98
C VAL A 127 -11.26 -5.04 -2.26
N VAL A 128 -10.11 -4.85 -1.62
CA VAL A 128 -9.45 -5.86 -0.78
C VAL A 128 -9.46 -5.38 0.66
N THR A 129 -10.16 -6.12 1.51
CA THR A 129 -10.21 -5.83 2.94
C THR A 129 -9.04 -6.50 3.65
N LEU A 130 -8.24 -5.69 4.35
CA LEU A 130 -7.14 -6.14 5.18
C LEU A 130 -7.57 -6.17 6.64
N GLN A 131 -7.31 -7.28 7.30
CA GLN A 131 -7.57 -7.45 8.72
C GLN A 131 -6.35 -7.03 9.55
N PRO A 132 -6.52 -6.66 10.84
CA PRO A 132 -5.42 -6.56 11.77
C PRO A 132 -4.55 -7.82 11.72
N LEU A 133 -3.26 -7.68 11.95
CA LEU A 133 -2.38 -8.85 12.03
C LEU A 133 -2.76 -9.70 13.26
N THR A 134 -2.64 -11.01 13.11
CA THR A 134 -2.74 -11.93 14.27
C THR A 134 -1.54 -11.77 15.17
N ASP A 135 -1.62 -12.25 16.40
CA ASP A 135 -0.51 -12.22 17.35
C ASP A 135 0.71 -12.96 16.80
N GLU A 136 0.52 -14.10 16.14
CA GLU A 136 1.59 -14.86 15.48
C GLU A 136 2.20 -14.08 14.29
N GLY A 137 1.36 -13.36 13.56
CA GLY A 137 1.81 -12.49 12.46
C GLY A 137 2.64 -11.32 12.97
N LEU A 138 2.23 -10.69 14.05
CA LEU A 138 2.96 -9.61 14.72
C LEU A 138 4.29 -10.12 15.30
N GLU A 139 4.27 -11.25 15.99
CA GLU A 139 5.48 -11.87 16.52
C GLU A 139 6.50 -12.14 15.40
N THR A 140 6.03 -12.69 14.27
CA THR A 140 6.89 -12.93 13.09
C THR A 140 7.52 -11.64 12.58
N VAL A 141 6.75 -10.55 12.50
CA VAL A 141 7.24 -9.24 12.05
C VAL A 141 8.26 -8.67 13.03
N ILE A 142 8.01 -8.74 14.34
CA ILE A 142 8.91 -8.24 15.39
C ILE A 142 10.20 -9.03 15.40
N ARG A 143 10.16 -10.37 15.41
CA ARG A 143 11.35 -11.23 15.36
C ARG A 143 12.20 -10.97 14.12
N ARG A 144 11.54 -10.79 12.97
CA ARG A 144 12.24 -10.43 11.73
C ARG A 144 12.90 -9.05 11.81
N ALA A 145 12.27 -8.07 12.46
CA ALA A 145 12.86 -6.75 12.67
C ALA A 145 14.09 -6.79 13.59
N ILE A 146 14.11 -7.70 14.55
CA ILE A 146 15.28 -7.92 15.44
C ILE A 146 16.45 -8.52 14.65
N SER A 147 16.23 -9.57 13.85
CA SER A 147 17.30 -10.34 13.20
C SER A 147 17.77 -9.78 11.85
N HIS A 148 16.94 -9.01 11.14
CA HIS A 148 17.23 -8.58 9.78
C HIS A 148 18.22 -7.41 9.74
N GLU A 149 19.16 -7.40 8.80
CA GLU A 149 20.17 -6.34 8.58
C GLU A 149 19.57 -4.90 8.46
N ARG A 150 18.35 -4.78 7.97
CA ARG A 150 17.60 -3.51 7.86
C ARG A 150 16.81 -3.18 9.12
N GLY A 151 16.87 -4.01 10.13
CA GLY A 151 16.33 -3.82 11.47
C GLY A 151 17.44 -3.68 12.48
N LEU A 152 17.38 -4.47 13.57
CA LEU A 152 18.37 -4.42 14.65
C LEU A 152 19.57 -5.36 14.43
N ALA A 153 19.62 -6.13 13.33
CA ALA A 153 20.75 -6.98 12.91
C ALA A 153 21.30 -7.90 14.03
N ASP A 154 20.43 -8.39 14.92
CA ASP A 154 20.78 -9.16 16.14
C ASP A 154 21.72 -8.41 17.11
N GLU A 155 21.81 -7.08 17.03
CA GLU A 155 22.63 -6.28 17.95
C GLU A 155 22.08 -6.27 19.39
N VAL A 156 20.81 -6.71 19.55
CA VAL A 156 20.13 -6.81 20.84
C VAL A 156 19.55 -8.19 21.08
N SER A 157 19.63 -8.62 22.32
CA SER A 157 18.89 -9.79 22.79
C SER A 157 17.56 -9.36 23.39
N VAL A 158 16.47 -9.80 22.76
CA VAL A 158 15.10 -9.52 23.22
C VAL A 158 14.49 -10.82 23.75
N THR A 159 14.00 -10.82 24.99
CA THR A 159 13.39 -12.01 25.59
C THR A 159 12.03 -12.31 24.99
N ASP A 160 11.57 -13.57 25.08
CA ASP A 160 10.24 -13.96 24.59
C ASP A 160 9.11 -13.22 25.32
N GLU A 161 9.29 -12.90 26.61
CA GLU A 161 8.33 -12.11 27.40
C GLU A 161 8.23 -10.66 26.86
N ALA A 162 9.35 -10.06 26.48
CA ALA A 162 9.37 -8.73 25.88
C ALA A 162 8.68 -8.72 24.50
N ILE A 163 8.93 -9.75 23.68
CA ILE A 163 8.24 -9.92 22.39
C ILE A 163 6.74 -10.09 22.60
N ALA A 164 6.31 -10.95 23.53
CA ALA A 164 4.90 -11.15 23.85
C ALA A 164 4.23 -9.86 24.38
N TYR A 165 4.97 -9.03 25.11
CA TYR A 165 4.49 -7.72 25.52
C TYR A 165 4.30 -6.77 24.34
N LEU A 166 5.28 -6.68 23.43
CA LEU A 166 5.21 -5.87 22.21
C LEU A 166 4.03 -6.28 21.34
N VAL A 167 3.82 -7.59 21.13
CA VAL A 167 2.66 -8.13 20.39
C VAL A 167 1.36 -7.65 21.01
N ARG A 168 1.19 -7.81 22.32
CA ARG A 168 -0.03 -7.43 23.03
C ARG A 168 -0.34 -5.94 22.94
N VAL A 169 0.67 -5.06 23.12
CA VAL A 169 0.46 -3.61 23.05
C VAL A 169 0.25 -3.10 21.61
N SER A 170 0.68 -3.89 20.61
CA SER A 170 0.51 -3.56 19.19
C SER A 170 -0.93 -3.74 18.71
N ALA A 171 -1.71 -4.65 19.31
CA ALA A 171 -3.12 -4.86 18.99
C ALA A 171 -3.40 -5.01 17.48
N GLY A 172 -2.58 -5.80 16.76
CA GLY A 172 -2.73 -6.03 15.32
C GLY A 172 -2.08 -4.98 14.41
N ASP A 173 -1.47 -3.93 14.96
CA ASP A 173 -0.78 -2.86 14.21
C ASP A 173 0.73 -3.08 14.20
N ALA A 174 1.29 -3.53 13.06
CA ALA A 174 2.73 -3.76 12.92
C ALA A 174 3.56 -2.48 13.09
N ARG A 175 3.05 -1.32 12.65
CA ARG A 175 3.77 -0.04 12.78
C ARG A 175 3.95 0.30 14.25
N ARG A 176 2.91 0.13 15.05
CA ARG A 176 2.95 0.36 16.49
C ARG A 176 3.95 -0.57 17.18
N GLY A 177 3.96 -1.85 16.80
CA GLY A 177 4.91 -2.84 17.33
C GLY A 177 6.36 -2.50 17.00
N LEU A 178 6.63 -2.14 15.76
CA LEU A 178 7.98 -1.77 15.31
C LEU A 178 8.45 -0.44 15.94
N THR A 179 7.55 0.55 16.08
CA THR A 179 7.89 1.82 16.76
C THR A 179 8.19 1.58 18.24
N ALA A 180 7.46 0.69 18.91
CA ALA A 180 7.72 0.36 20.31
C ALA A 180 9.05 -0.40 20.48
N LEU A 181 9.40 -1.29 19.53
CA LEU A 181 10.69 -1.97 19.50
C LEU A 181 11.85 -0.98 19.33
N ASP A 182 11.72 -0.07 18.36
CA ASP A 182 12.72 0.97 18.07
C ASP A 182 12.93 1.91 19.27
N ALA A 183 11.86 2.35 19.91
CA ALA A 183 11.90 3.20 21.10
C ALA A 183 12.52 2.48 22.33
N ALA A 184 12.44 1.16 22.39
CA ALA A 184 13.06 0.39 23.48
C ALA A 184 14.56 0.13 23.25
N TRP A 185 15.01 0.25 21.99
CA TRP A 185 16.41 0.12 21.59
C TRP A 185 17.20 1.44 21.75
N ALA A 186 16.57 2.58 21.50
CA ALA A 186 17.19 3.91 21.57
C ALA A 186 17.60 4.31 23.00
#